data_9b8388718bb6b340d2035d891f62e8ae
#
_entry.id   9b8388718bb6b340d2035d891f62e8ae
#
_cell.length_a   1.000
_cell.length_b   1.000
_cell.length_c   1.000
_cell.angle_alpha   90.00
_cell.angle_beta   90.00
_cell.angle_gamma   90.00
#
_symmetry.space_group_name_H-M   'P 1'
#
loop_
_entity.id
_entity.type
_entity.pdbx_description
1 polymer ?
#
loop_
_entity_poly.entity_id
_entity_poly.type
_entity_poly.pdbx_seq_one_letter_code
_entity_poly.pdbx_strand_id
1 'polypeptide(L)'
;EDNRKNDPDAIIHADLTLTFGFPKLAFLLPENAEFVGEWKVLDILLHPEIIASTPTQFTLVTEEDIAAVFQPRNRFAYKGTFGHALLIAGSHGKMGAALLSAKACLRSGAGLLTVHIPGRGEQILQTAFPEAMVDLDQHQDHFSSVSGIKAYSSIAIGPGLGQHPDSVKALEQLLQVVEKPLVIDADALNLIAANKDLLKRIPPRSILTPHPKEFDRIAGESTNSYERLKKAQAFATDHQ
;
A
#
# COMPACT_ATOMS: atom_id res chain seq x y z
N GLU A 1 17.15 16.44 -15.44
CA GLU A 1 16.66 15.82 -14.21
C GLU A 1 15.28 16.35 -13.77
N ASP A 2 14.88 17.54 -14.21
CA ASP A 2 13.53 18.07 -14.01
C ASP A 2 12.77 18.03 -15.34
N ASN A 3 11.89 17.05 -15.50
CA ASN A 3 11.11 16.81 -16.72
C ASN A 3 10.39 18.06 -17.27
N ARG A 4 10.05 19.00 -16.40
CA ARG A 4 9.33 20.23 -16.79
C ARG A 4 10.15 21.17 -17.67
N LYS A 5 11.47 20.97 -17.76
CA LYS A 5 12.40 21.81 -18.51
C LYS A 5 12.92 21.15 -19.78
N ASN A 6 12.61 19.89 -20.01
CA ASN A 6 13.06 19.18 -21.19
C ASN A 6 12.07 19.38 -22.34
N ASP A 7 12.62 19.55 -23.53
CA ASP A 7 11.86 19.55 -24.76
C ASP A 7 11.78 18.10 -25.29
N PRO A 8 10.61 17.46 -25.29
CA PRO A 8 10.48 16.09 -25.74
C PRO A 8 10.99 15.86 -27.16
N ASP A 9 10.85 16.86 -28.04
CA ASP A 9 11.29 16.77 -29.45
C ASP A 9 12.83 16.87 -29.60
N ALA A 10 13.52 17.26 -28.52
CA ALA A 10 14.97 17.41 -28.47
C ALA A 10 15.68 16.37 -27.61
N ILE A 11 14.99 15.32 -27.14
CA ILE A 11 15.55 14.25 -26.34
C ILE A 11 15.81 13.03 -27.21
N ILE A 12 16.96 12.40 -27.02
CA ILE A 12 17.32 11.14 -27.69
C ILE A 12 16.48 10.00 -27.09
N HIS A 13 15.88 9.19 -27.96
CA HIS A 13 15.31 7.91 -27.57
C HIS A 13 16.42 6.87 -27.53
N ALA A 14 16.87 6.51 -26.35
CA ALA A 14 17.96 5.57 -26.16
C ALA A 14 17.46 4.15 -25.95
N ASP A 15 18.09 3.16 -26.61
CA ASP A 15 17.88 1.75 -26.27
C ASP A 15 18.53 1.40 -24.94
N LEU A 16 19.66 2.04 -24.64
CA LEU A 16 20.43 1.83 -23.41
C LEU A 16 21.01 3.15 -22.92
N THR A 17 20.71 3.48 -21.66
CA THR A 17 21.29 4.63 -20.95
C THR A 17 22.35 4.17 -19.94
N LEU A 18 23.55 4.69 -20.05
CA LEU A 18 24.62 4.47 -19.07
C LEU A 18 24.65 5.67 -18.10
N THR A 19 24.64 5.41 -16.81
CA THR A 19 24.68 6.44 -15.77
C THR A 19 25.78 6.16 -14.75
N PHE A 20 26.36 7.19 -14.19
CA PHE A 20 27.43 7.08 -13.21
C PHE A 20 26.90 7.09 -11.77
N GLY A 21 27.40 6.19 -10.93
CA GLY A 21 27.22 6.13 -9.49
C GLY A 21 25.82 5.68 -9.06
N PHE A 22 24.76 6.36 -9.53
CA PHE A 22 23.37 6.07 -9.14
C PHE A 22 22.42 6.20 -10.32
N PRO A 23 21.26 5.50 -10.30
CA PRO A 23 20.15 5.81 -11.19
C PRO A 23 19.64 7.22 -10.90
N LYS A 24 19.22 7.94 -11.94
CA LYS A 24 18.62 9.25 -11.77
C LYS A 24 17.11 9.09 -11.54
N LEU A 25 16.53 9.92 -10.66
CA LEU A 25 15.09 9.89 -10.39
C LEU A 25 14.25 9.93 -11.67
N ALA A 26 14.70 10.71 -12.67
CA ALA A 26 14.03 10.81 -13.96
C ALA A 26 13.88 9.47 -14.69
N PHE A 27 14.78 8.50 -14.48
CA PHE A 27 14.71 7.17 -15.10
C PHE A 27 13.56 6.32 -14.58
N LEU A 28 13.08 6.62 -13.38
CA LEU A 28 12.02 5.90 -12.68
C LEU A 28 10.63 6.50 -12.88
N LEU A 29 10.53 7.60 -13.67
CA LEU A 29 9.26 8.24 -13.96
C LEU A 29 8.70 7.68 -15.27
N PRO A 30 7.43 7.18 -15.28
CA PRO A 30 6.83 6.51 -16.43
C PRO A 30 6.86 7.32 -17.72
N GLU A 31 6.69 8.63 -17.64
CA GLU A 31 6.72 9.55 -18.78
C GLU A 31 8.07 9.64 -19.50
N ASN A 32 9.14 9.13 -18.87
CA ASN A 32 10.49 9.13 -19.44
C ASN A 32 10.90 7.77 -20.01
N ALA A 33 10.08 6.74 -19.83
CA ALA A 33 10.46 5.37 -20.21
C ALA A 33 10.90 5.25 -21.68
N GLU A 34 10.22 5.99 -22.58
CA GLU A 34 10.54 5.98 -24.03
C GLU A 34 11.89 6.63 -24.37
N PHE A 35 12.38 7.55 -23.52
CA PHE A 35 13.66 8.24 -23.74
C PHE A 35 14.84 7.51 -23.11
N VAL A 36 14.58 6.81 -22.00
CA VAL A 36 15.63 6.18 -21.17
C VAL A 36 16.02 4.79 -21.66
N GLY A 37 15.04 4.03 -22.16
CA GLY A 37 15.22 2.62 -22.51
C GLY A 37 15.68 1.78 -21.31
N GLU A 38 16.49 0.76 -21.55
CA GLU A 38 17.20 0.07 -20.47
C GLU A 38 18.29 0.97 -19.90
N TRP A 39 18.59 0.84 -18.61
CA TRP A 39 19.67 1.62 -18.01
C TRP A 39 20.60 0.75 -17.16
N LYS A 40 21.87 1.15 -17.12
CA LYS A 40 22.91 0.52 -16.31
C LYS A 40 23.69 1.58 -15.53
N VAL A 41 23.90 1.30 -14.26
CA VAL A 41 24.78 2.12 -13.41
C VAL A 41 26.22 1.64 -13.59
N LEU A 42 27.10 2.58 -13.90
CA LEU A 42 28.53 2.36 -13.94
C LEU A 42 29.15 2.85 -12.63
N ASP A 43 29.89 1.97 -11.97
CA ASP A 43 30.63 2.35 -10.77
C ASP A 43 31.77 3.30 -11.16
N ILE A 44 31.88 4.39 -10.44
CA ILE A 44 32.96 5.38 -10.58
C ILE A 44 33.78 5.50 -9.30
N LEU A 45 33.73 4.45 -8.47
CA LEU A 45 34.50 4.32 -7.23
C LEU A 45 34.23 5.46 -6.23
N LEU A 46 32.97 5.87 -6.08
CA LEU A 46 32.56 6.81 -5.03
C LEU A 46 32.81 6.21 -3.64
N HIS A 47 33.31 7.04 -2.71
CA HIS A 47 33.60 6.58 -1.37
C HIS A 47 32.30 6.23 -0.62
N PRO A 48 32.17 5.00 -0.06
CA PRO A 48 30.93 4.55 0.58
C PRO A 48 30.43 5.46 1.71
N GLU A 49 31.33 6.02 2.51
CA GLU A 49 30.97 6.95 3.61
C GLU A 49 30.37 8.25 3.08
N ILE A 50 30.86 8.75 1.93
CA ILE A 50 30.28 9.94 1.30
C ILE A 50 28.86 9.65 0.81
N ILE A 51 28.66 8.47 0.20
CA ILE A 51 27.32 8.03 -0.22
C ILE A 51 26.38 7.96 0.99
N ALA A 52 26.80 7.29 2.07
CA ALA A 52 25.99 7.09 3.26
C ALA A 52 25.68 8.40 4.01
N SER A 53 26.60 9.38 3.98
CA SER A 53 26.46 10.66 4.67
C SER A 53 25.77 11.75 3.85
N THR A 54 25.61 11.57 2.55
CA THR A 54 25.00 12.58 1.67
C THR A 54 23.48 12.60 1.90
N PRO A 55 22.90 13.74 2.31
CA PRO A 55 21.45 13.85 2.50
C PRO A 55 20.72 13.64 1.18
N THR A 56 19.69 12.80 1.22
CA THR A 56 18.80 12.57 0.08
C THR A 56 17.34 12.51 0.53
N GLN A 57 16.44 12.94 -0.34
CA GLN A 57 14.99 12.79 -0.15
C GLN A 57 14.44 11.51 -0.80
N PHE A 58 15.25 10.81 -1.57
CA PHE A 58 14.84 9.63 -2.33
C PHE A 58 15.84 8.50 -2.10
N THR A 59 15.30 7.32 -1.84
CA THR A 59 16.08 6.08 -1.72
C THR A 59 15.51 5.07 -2.70
N LEU A 60 16.37 4.48 -3.52
CA LEU A 60 16.00 3.33 -4.32
C LEU A 60 16.11 2.08 -3.44
N VAL A 61 15.01 1.37 -3.26
CA VAL A 61 15.00 0.11 -2.53
C VAL A 61 15.58 -0.97 -3.43
N THR A 62 16.61 -1.66 -2.95
CA THR A 62 17.32 -2.73 -3.67
C THR A 62 16.93 -4.12 -3.12
N GLU A 63 17.40 -5.17 -3.78
CA GLU A 63 17.20 -6.55 -3.32
C GLU A 63 17.90 -6.78 -1.97
N GLU A 64 19.06 -6.17 -1.75
CA GLU A 64 19.79 -6.23 -0.49
C GLU A 64 19.02 -5.60 0.67
N ASP A 65 18.36 -4.47 0.43
CA ASP A 65 17.49 -3.81 1.43
C ASP A 65 16.34 -4.73 1.84
N ILE A 66 15.72 -5.40 0.88
CA ILE A 66 14.64 -6.36 1.14
C ILE A 66 15.17 -7.61 1.86
N ALA A 67 16.31 -8.14 1.43
CA ALA A 67 16.93 -9.30 2.06
C ALA A 67 17.27 -9.04 3.54
N ALA A 68 17.67 -7.81 3.89
CA ALA A 68 17.96 -7.42 5.26
C ALA A 68 16.72 -7.41 6.18
N VAL A 69 15.53 -7.16 5.60
CA VAL A 69 14.24 -7.20 6.32
C VAL A 69 13.74 -8.63 6.52
N PHE A 70 14.13 -9.55 5.63
CA PHE A 70 13.66 -10.93 5.65
C PHE A 70 14.40 -11.73 6.73
N GLN A 71 13.71 -12.01 7.83
CA GLN A 71 14.27 -12.82 8.94
C GLN A 71 13.97 -14.31 8.69
N PRO A 72 15.00 -15.19 8.70
CA PRO A 72 14.77 -16.62 8.66
C PRO A 72 13.90 -17.06 9.85
N ARG A 73 12.93 -17.93 9.62
CA ARG A 73 12.07 -18.44 10.69
C ARG A 73 12.88 -19.29 11.66
N ASN A 74 12.76 -19.00 12.95
CA ASN A 74 13.37 -19.84 13.99
C ASN A 74 12.75 -21.25 13.93
N ARG A 75 13.58 -22.27 14.15
CA ARG A 75 13.18 -23.67 14.12
C ARG A 75 12.01 -24.00 15.06
N PHE A 76 11.89 -23.29 16.18
CA PHE A 76 10.86 -23.49 17.19
C PHE A 76 9.77 -22.43 17.16
N ALA A 77 9.74 -21.58 16.13
CA ALA A 77 8.67 -20.63 15.95
C ALA A 77 7.35 -21.33 15.60
N TYR A 78 6.26 -20.79 16.09
CA TYR A 78 4.90 -21.26 15.81
C TYR A 78 4.07 -20.12 15.19
N LYS A 79 2.89 -20.43 14.68
CA LYS A 79 2.05 -19.47 13.96
C LYS A 79 1.81 -18.17 14.73
N GLY A 80 1.61 -18.20 16.04
CA GLY A 80 1.39 -17.01 16.87
C GLY A 80 2.62 -16.07 16.95
N THR A 81 3.84 -16.57 16.69
CA THR A 81 5.07 -15.75 16.68
C THR A 81 5.05 -14.72 15.55
N PHE A 82 4.34 -15.01 14.46
CA PHE A 82 4.29 -14.17 13.25
C PHE A 82 3.03 -13.31 13.18
N GLY A 83 2.39 -13.09 14.32
CA GLY A 83 1.25 -12.20 14.47
C GLY A 83 -0.07 -12.78 13.95
N HIS A 84 -1.13 -12.05 14.23
CA HIS A 84 -2.49 -12.32 13.79
C HIS A 84 -3.04 -11.08 13.09
N ALA A 85 -3.22 -11.15 11.79
CA ALA A 85 -3.75 -10.05 10.99
C ALA A 85 -5.29 -10.11 10.92
N LEU A 86 -5.92 -8.93 10.93
CA LEU A 86 -7.32 -8.75 10.53
C LEU A 86 -7.35 -8.08 9.15
N LEU A 87 -8.08 -8.67 8.22
CA LEU A 87 -8.37 -8.10 6.92
C LEU A 87 -9.87 -7.80 6.82
N ILE A 88 -10.26 -6.54 6.69
CA ILE A 88 -11.64 -6.12 6.48
C ILE A 88 -11.81 -5.86 4.98
N ALA A 89 -12.53 -6.75 4.28
CA ALA A 89 -12.55 -6.74 2.82
C ALA A 89 -13.80 -7.44 2.25
N GLY A 90 -14.06 -7.19 0.97
CA GLY A 90 -15.15 -7.84 0.24
C GLY A 90 -16.50 -7.18 0.45
N SER A 91 -17.33 -7.34 -0.55
CA SER A 91 -18.76 -7.02 -0.57
C SER A 91 -19.44 -7.93 -1.59
N HIS A 92 -20.78 -7.87 -1.67
CA HIS A 92 -21.50 -8.61 -2.68
C HIS A 92 -20.97 -8.33 -4.09
N GLY A 93 -20.59 -9.39 -4.81
CA GLY A 93 -19.96 -9.30 -6.15
C GLY A 93 -18.45 -8.97 -6.14
N LYS A 94 -17.82 -8.69 -4.99
CA LYS A 94 -16.39 -8.29 -4.89
C LYS A 94 -15.57 -9.19 -3.94
N MET A 95 -16.06 -10.38 -3.61
CA MET A 95 -15.36 -11.33 -2.72
C MET A 95 -14.00 -11.79 -3.25
N GLY A 96 -13.78 -11.70 -4.57
CA GLY A 96 -12.48 -12.00 -5.19
C GLY A 96 -11.34 -11.12 -4.65
N ALA A 97 -11.62 -9.84 -4.34
CA ALA A 97 -10.63 -8.94 -3.77
C ALA A 97 -10.22 -9.39 -2.34
N ALA A 98 -11.20 -9.77 -1.51
CA ALA A 98 -10.93 -10.31 -0.18
C ALA A 98 -10.08 -11.59 -0.26
N LEU A 99 -10.41 -12.48 -1.19
CA LEU A 99 -9.69 -13.75 -1.40
C LEU A 99 -8.23 -13.52 -1.83
N LEU A 100 -7.98 -12.62 -2.78
CA LEU A 100 -6.63 -12.30 -3.27
C LEU A 100 -5.79 -11.67 -2.16
N SER A 101 -6.34 -10.71 -1.43
CA SER A 101 -5.65 -10.05 -0.32
C SER A 101 -5.37 -11.01 0.83
N ALA A 102 -6.31 -11.91 1.16
CA ALA A 102 -6.12 -12.94 2.17
C ALA A 102 -4.97 -13.89 1.81
N LYS A 103 -4.95 -14.38 0.58
CA LYS A 103 -3.86 -15.24 0.08
C LYS A 103 -2.51 -14.52 0.12
N ALA A 104 -2.47 -13.27 -0.31
CA ALA A 104 -1.24 -12.45 -0.27
C ALA A 104 -0.74 -12.31 1.17
N CYS A 105 -1.61 -12.00 2.13
CA CYS A 105 -1.26 -11.83 3.53
C CYS A 105 -0.59 -13.08 4.13
N LEU A 106 -1.20 -14.26 4.00
CA LEU A 106 -0.60 -15.48 4.55
C LEU A 106 0.67 -15.90 3.80
N ARG A 107 0.73 -15.71 2.48
CA ARG A 107 1.92 -16.01 1.68
C ARG A 107 3.09 -15.06 1.97
N SER A 108 2.81 -13.84 2.40
CA SER A 108 3.83 -12.90 2.84
C SER A 108 4.39 -13.20 4.23
N GLY A 109 3.84 -14.22 4.93
CA GLY A 109 4.41 -14.73 6.17
C GLY A 109 3.64 -14.44 7.44
N ALA A 110 2.44 -13.86 7.39
CA ALA A 110 1.58 -13.72 8.56
C ALA A 110 1.30 -15.10 9.18
N GLY A 111 1.32 -15.18 10.52
CA GLY A 111 1.13 -16.45 11.22
C GLY A 111 -0.33 -16.89 11.27
N LEU A 112 -1.23 -15.94 11.46
CA LEU A 112 -2.67 -16.12 11.49
C LEU A 112 -3.34 -14.99 10.74
N LEU A 113 -4.45 -15.29 10.09
CA LEU A 113 -5.30 -14.32 9.41
C LEU A 113 -6.76 -14.57 9.74
N THR A 114 -7.46 -13.51 10.14
CA THR A 114 -8.93 -13.46 10.14
C THR A 114 -9.36 -12.48 9.06
N VAL A 115 -10.33 -12.87 8.26
CA VAL A 115 -10.94 -12.02 7.25
C VAL A 115 -12.34 -11.65 7.71
N HIS A 116 -12.58 -10.37 7.95
CA HIS A 116 -13.91 -9.83 8.23
C HIS A 116 -14.61 -9.53 6.90
N ILE A 117 -15.70 -10.21 6.65
CA ILE A 117 -16.43 -10.19 5.39
C ILE A 117 -17.94 -10.15 5.60
N PRO A 118 -18.73 -9.65 4.63
CA PRO A 118 -20.19 -9.77 4.65
C PRO A 118 -20.66 -11.23 4.74
N GLY A 119 -21.80 -11.47 5.39
CA GLY A 119 -22.28 -12.81 5.70
C GLY A 119 -22.37 -13.77 4.49
N ARG A 120 -22.78 -13.27 3.32
CA ARG A 120 -22.79 -14.09 2.07
C ARG A 120 -21.42 -14.47 1.54
N GLY A 121 -20.36 -13.86 2.04
CA GLY A 121 -18.98 -14.17 1.67
C GLY A 121 -18.41 -15.42 2.32
N GLU A 122 -19.00 -15.91 3.39
CA GLU A 122 -18.48 -17.02 4.18
C GLU A 122 -18.14 -18.25 3.34
N GLN A 123 -19.14 -18.77 2.63
CA GLN A 123 -18.99 -19.97 1.83
C GLN A 123 -17.95 -19.82 0.72
N ILE A 124 -17.87 -18.63 0.13
CA ILE A 124 -16.90 -18.30 -0.92
C ILE A 124 -15.48 -18.37 -0.35
N LEU A 125 -15.23 -17.71 0.79
CA LEU A 125 -13.90 -17.68 1.39
C LEU A 125 -13.49 -19.04 1.93
N GLN A 126 -14.35 -19.70 2.69
CA GLN A 126 -14.04 -21.01 3.30
C GLN A 126 -13.82 -22.12 2.26
N THR A 127 -14.51 -22.06 1.13
CA THR A 127 -14.29 -23.00 0.02
C THR A 127 -12.99 -22.73 -0.72
N ALA A 128 -12.69 -21.45 -1.03
CA ALA A 128 -11.56 -21.09 -1.89
C ALA A 128 -10.25 -20.89 -1.13
N PHE A 129 -10.30 -20.63 0.18
CA PHE A 129 -9.12 -20.37 1.01
C PHE A 129 -9.36 -20.75 2.48
N PRO A 130 -9.42 -22.06 2.81
CA PRO A 130 -9.74 -22.56 4.15
C PRO A 130 -8.67 -22.26 5.21
N GLU A 131 -7.47 -21.80 4.81
CA GLU A 131 -6.41 -21.43 5.74
C GLU A 131 -6.71 -20.13 6.53
N ALA A 132 -7.59 -19.26 6.02
CA ALA A 132 -8.01 -18.05 6.71
C ALA A 132 -9.22 -18.33 7.60
N MET A 133 -9.20 -17.78 8.81
CA MET A 133 -10.38 -17.70 9.67
C MET A 133 -11.33 -16.64 9.13
N VAL A 134 -12.62 -16.79 9.38
CA VAL A 134 -13.66 -15.84 8.98
C VAL A 134 -14.29 -15.22 10.23
N ASP A 135 -14.47 -13.90 10.16
CA ASP A 135 -15.32 -13.12 11.04
C ASP A 135 -16.43 -12.50 10.19
N LEU A 136 -17.69 -12.70 10.57
CA LEU A 136 -18.82 -12.29 9.74
C LEU A 136 -19.35 -10.94 10.17
N ASP A 137 -19.51 -10.05 9.20
CA ASP A 137 -20.25 -8.81 9.37
C ASP A 137 -21.74 -9.11 9.71
N GLN A 138 -22.36 -8.20 10.43
CA GLN A 138 -23.79 -8.29 10.72
C GLN A 138 -24.66 -8.17 9.46
N HIS A 139 -24.15 -7.49 8.44
CA HIS A 139 -24.83 -7.33 7.15
C HIS A 139 -24.40 -8.40 6.14
N GLN A 140 -25.33 -8.82 5.29
CA GLN A 140 -25.11 -9.90 4.33
C GLN A 140 -24.28 -9.48 3.11
N ASP A 141 -24.30 -8.22 2.71
CA ASP A 141 -23.81 -7.78 1.40
C ASP A 141 -22.65 -6.76 1.46
N HIS A 142 -22.45 -6.07 2.58
CA HIS A 142 -21.43 -5.02 2.71
C HIS A 142 -20.91 -4.89 4.14
N PHE A 143 -19.79 -4.20 4.30
CA PHE A 143 -19.23 -3.85 5.59
C PHE A 143 -20.14 -2.89 6.35
N SER A 144 -20.56 -3.26 7.55
CA SER A 144 -21.45 -2.44 8.40
C SER A 144 -20.98 -2.27 9.84
N SER A 145 -20.09 -3.15 10.31
CA SER A 145 -19.56 -3.07 11.66
C SER A 145 -18.32 -3.97 11.81
N VAL A 146 -17.48 -3.71 12.80
CA VAL A 146 -16.41 -4.60 13.23
C VAL A 146 -16.16 -4.42 14.72
N SER A 147 -15.83 -5.52 15.40
CA SER A 147 -15.54 -5.53 16.83
C SER A 147 -14.30 -6.36 17.14
N GLY A 148 -13.85 -6.33 18.40
CA GLY A 148 -12.73 -7.18 18.84
C GLY A 148 -11.37 -6.86 18.22
N ILE A 149 -11.19 -5.71 17.60
CA ILE A 149 -9.99 -5.32 16.83
C ILE A 149 -8.69 -5.30 17.66
N LYS A 150 -8.78 -5.18 18.98
CA LYS A 150 -7.60 -5.15 19.87
C LYS A 150 -6.82 -6.48 19.88
N ALA A 151 -7.47 -7.59 19.55
CA ALA A 151 -6.87 -8.91 19.53
C ALA A 151 -5.86 -9.13 18.37
N TYR A 152 -5.88 -8.29 17.36
CA TYR A 152 -5.05 -8.43 16.16
C TYR A 152 -3.78 -7.61 16.25
N SER A 153 -2.69 -8.15 15.71
CA SER A 153 -1.38 -7.46 15.64
C SER A 153 -1.37 -6.37 14.58
N SER A 154 -2.06 -6.59 13.46
CA SER A 154 -2.16 -5.66 12.34
C SER A 154 -3.57 -5.69 11.75
N ILE A 155 -3.98 -4.60 11.13
CA ILE A 155 -5.32 -4.46 10.53
C ILE A 155 -5.15 -3.86 9.15
N ALA A 156 -5.78 -4.49 8.15
CA ALA A 156 -5.91 -3.95 6.80
C ALA A 156 -7.39 -3.81 6.42
N ILE A 157 -7.73 -2.76 5.67
CA ILE A 157 -9.11 -2.50 5.25
C ILE A 157 -9.14 -1.93 3.83
N GLY A 158 -10.14 -2.38 3.05
CA GLY A 158 -10.50 -1.70 1.81
C GLY A 158 -10.74 -2.56 0.59
N PRO A 159 -9.96 -3.63 0.33
CA PRO A 159 -10.10 -4.39 -0.91
C PRO A 159 -11.51 -4.91 -1.13
N GLY A 160 -12.19 -4.41 -2.18
CA GLY A 160 -13.54 -4.82 -2.53
C GLY A 160 -14.64 -4.48 -1.50
N LEU A 161 -14.40 -3.50 -0.65
CA LEU A 161 -15.32 -3.11 0.44
C LEU A 161 -16.63 -2.52 -0.07
N GLY A 162 -16.61 -1.92 -1.25
CA GLY A 162 -17.72 -1.13 -1.80
C GLY A 162 -17.80 0.26 -1.18
N GLN A 163 -18.80 1.02 -1.62
CA GLN A 163 -18.99 2.42 -1.20
C GLN A 163 -20.41 2.62 -0.62
N HIS A 164 -20.92 1.65 0.12
CA HIS A 164 -22.22 1.76 0.74
C HIS A 164 -22.19 2.79 1.88
N PRO A 165 -23.27 3.58 2.10
CA PRO A 165 -23.31 4.57 3.19
C PRO A 165 -23.05 3.99 4.57
N ASP A 166 -23.47 2.76 4.84
CA ASP A 166 -23.20 2.10 6.12
C ASP A 166 -21.72 1.74 6.28
N SER A 167 -21.02 1.46 5.17
CA SER A 167 -19.57 1.22 5.20
C SER A 167 -18.79 2.49 5.56
N VAL A 168 -19.30 3.68 5.21
CA VAL A 168 -18.73 4.96 5.68
C VAL A 168 -18.83 5.06 7.20
N LYS A 169 -20.02 4.80 7.77
CA LYS A 169 -20.25 4.86 9.23
C LYS A 169 -19.39 3.82 9.97
N ALA A 170 -19.32 2.61 9.43
CA ALA A 170 -18.50 1.54 10.00
C ALA A 170 -17.01 1.87 9.98
N LEU A 171 -16.51 2.47 8.89
CA LEU A 171 -15.13 2.96 8.78
C LEU A 171 -14.90 4.12 9.80
N GLU A 172 -15.85 5.03 9.94
CA GLU A 172 -15.76 6.09 10.93
C GLU A 172 -15.67 5.55 12.36
N GLN A 173 -16.51 4.56 12.70
CA GLN A 173 -16.47 3.89 14.01
C GLN A 173 -15.16 3.15 14.25
N LEU A 174 -14.64 2.45 13.22
CA LEU A 174 -13.34 1.81 13.30
C LEU A 174 -12.25 2.83 13.62
N LEU A 175 -12.20 3.95 12.89
CA LEU A 175 -11.20 5.00 13.08
C LEU A 175 -11.30 5.72 14.42
N GLN A 176 -12.46 5.67 15.12
CA GLN A 176 -12.62 6.21 16.47
C GLN A 176 -12.00 5.33 17.55
N VAL A 177 -11.88 4.02 17.32
CA VAL A 177 -11.48 3.06 18.35
C VAL A 177 -10.14 2.39 18.09
N VAL A 178 -9.60 2.54 16.88
CA VAL A 178 -8.30 1.96 16.51
C VAL A 178 -7.17 2.88 16.96
N GLU A 179 -6.22 2.31 17.70
CA GLU A 179 -5.05 3.05 18.22
C GLU A 179 -3.75 2.70 17.49
N LYS A 180 -3.76 1.63 16.71
CA LYS A 180 -2.58 1.13 15.98
C LYS A 180 -2.64 1.51 14.51
N PRO A 181 -1.46 1.60 13.84
CA PRO A 181 -1.41 1.85 12.39
C PRO A 181 -2.24 0.85 11.60
N LEU A 182 -2.85 1.32 10.51
CA LEU A 182 -3.65 0.55 9.57
C LEU A 182 -2.95 0.45 8.21
N VAL A 183 -3.30 -0.59 7.46
CA VAL A 183 -3.11 -0.61 6.01
C VAL A 183 -4.46 -0.30 5.36
N ILE A 184 -4.53 0.77 4.58
CA ILE A 184 -5.77 1.29 3.98
C ILE A 184 -5.62 1.29 2.46
N ASP A 185 -6.50 0.58 1.77
CA ASP A 185 -6.43 0.36 0.32
C ASP A 185 -7.79 0.57 -0.37
N ALA A 186 -7.76 0.73 -1.67
CA ALA A 186 -8.90 0.60 -2.58
C ALA A 186 -10.17 1.35 -2.14
N ASP A 187 -11.29 0.62 -1.93
CA ASP A 187 -12.57 1.26 -1.61
C ASP A 187 -12.54 2.02 -0.28
N ALA A 188 -11.72 1.65 0.71
CA ALA A 188 -11.57 2.43 1.93
C ALA A 188 -10.94 3.81 1.66
N LEU A 189 -9.97 3.89 0.75
CA LEU A 189 -9.42 5.17 0.29
C LEU A 189 -10.47 6.02 -0.42
N ASN A 190 -11.35 5.39 -1.23
CA ASN A 190 -12.45 6.09 -1.88
C ASN A 190 -13.47 6.65 -0.86
N LEU A 191 -13.80 5.88 0.19
CA LEU A 191 -14.66 6.34 1.28
C LEU A 191 -14.06 7.54 2.02
N ILE A 192 -12.75 7.50 2.29
CA ILE A 192 -12.00 8.59 2.91
C ILE A 192 -11.97 9.82 1.99
N ALA A 193 -11.71 9.64 0.70
CA ALA A 193 -11.70 10.73 -0.27
C ALA A 193 -13.03 11.47 -0.35
N ALA A 194 -14.15 10.74 -0.24
CA ALA A 194 -15.49 11.32 -0.19
C ALA A 194 -15.79 12.02 1.14
N ASN A 195 -15.09 11.68 2.23
CA ASN A 195 -15.30 12.18 3.59
C ASN A 195 -13.95 12.60 4.21
N LYS A 196 -13.39 13.71 3.73
CA LYS A 196 -12.02 14.15 4.06
C LYS A 196 -11.74 14.33 5.55
N ASP A 197 -12.75 14.52 6.40
CA ASP A 197 -12.56 14.59 7.85
C ASP A 197 -12.07 13.26 8.45
N LEU A 198 -12.29 12.14 7.75
CA LEU A 198 -11.76 10.84 8.17
C LEU A 198 -10.23 10.78 8.08
N LEU A 199 -9.58 11.55 7.18
CA LEU A 199 -8.12 11.64 7.09
C LEU A 199 -7.49 12.02 8.44
N LYS A 200 -8.11 12.94 9.16
CA LYS A 200 -7.60 13.43 10.46
C LYS A 200 -7.69 12.39 11.58
N ARG A 201 -8.44 11.31 11.36
CA ARG A 201 -8.65 10.22 12.33
C ARG A 201 -7.82 8.99 12.04
N ILE A 202 -7.12 8.96 10.92
CA ILE A 202 -6.21 7.86 10.59
C ILE A 202 -5.06 7.88 11.60
N PRO A 203 -4.77 6.78 12.29
CA PRO A 203 -3.64 6.72 13.20
C PRO A 203 -2.33 7.04 12.48
N PRO A 204 -1.41 7.76 13.10
CA PRO A 204 -0.10 8.04 12.52
C PRO A 204 0.64 6.73 12.20
N ARG A 205 1.52 6.78 11.20
CA ARG A 205 2.28 5.62 10.67
C ARG A 205 1.41 4.57 9.97
N SER A 206 0.14 4.89 9.66
CA SER A 206 -0.67 4.05 8.77
C SER A 206 -0.11 4.07 7.35
N ILE A 207 -0.34 2.97 6.63
CA ILE A 207 0.12 2.80 5.25
C ILE A 207 -1.09 2.92 4.33
N LEU A 208 -1.05 3.89 3.43
CA LEU A 208 -2.05 4.05 2.36
C LEU A 208 -1.42 3.58 1.05
N THR A 209 -2.18 2.80 0.26
CA THR A 209 -1.71 2.18 -0.98
C THR A 209 -2.51 2.66 -2.21
N PRO A 210 -2.65 3.98 -2.43
CA PRO A 210 -3.48 4.49 -3.50
C PRO A 210 -2.84 4.27 -4.87
N HIS A 211 -3.61 3.79 -5.84
CA HIS A 211 -3.22 3.95 -7.23
C HIS A 211 -3.39 5.45 -7.67
N PRO A 212 -2.84 5.90 -8.81
CA PRO A 212 -2.82 7.32 -9.16
C PRO A 212 -4.17 8.04 -9.04
N LYS A 213 -5.27 7.43 -9.52
CA LYS A 213 -6.60 8.05 -9.47
C LYS A 213 -7.19 8.12 -8.06
N GLU A 214 -6.87 7.16 -7.19
CA GLU A 214 -7.27 7.21 -5.76
C GLU A 214 -6.52 8.32 -5.05
N PHE A 215 -5.22 8.44 -5.32
CA PHE A 215 -4.42 9.52 -4.76
C PHE A 215 -4.92 10.90 -5.22
N ASP A 216 -5.23 11.06 -6.50
CA ASP A 216 -5.76 12.29 -7.04
C ASP A 216 -7.11 12.70 -6.38
N ARG A 217 -7.96 11.73 -5.99
CA ARG A 217 -9.21 12.02 -5.24
C ARG A 217 -8.93 12.54 -3.82
N ILE A 218 -7.89 12.03 -3.19
CA ILE A 218 -7.53 12.40 -1.80
C ILE A 218 -6.76 13.72 -1.77
N ALA A 219 -5.72 13.84 -2.61
CA ALA A 219 -4.73 14.91 -2.55
C ALA A 219 -4.85 15.95 -3.69
N GLY A 220 -5.76 15.73 -4.64
CA GLY A 220 -5.93 16.57 -5.83
C GLY A 220 -5.09 16.11 -7.02
N GLU A 221 -5.56 16.43 -8.22
CA GLU A 221 -4.96 16.02 -9.50
C GLU A 221 -3.51 16.49 -9.65
N SER A 222 -2.71 15.72 -10.33
CA SER A 222 -1.31 16.01 -10.66
C SER A 222 -1.11 15.95 -12.17
N THR A 223 -0.30 16.84 -12.71
CA THR A 223 -0.06 16.96 -14.16
C THR A 223 0.89 15.88 -14.69
N ASN A 224 1.77 15.35 -13.83
CA ASN A 224 2.75 14.32 -14.17
C ASN A 224 3.15 13.50 -12.91
N SER A 225 3.93 12.46 -13.11
CA SER A 225 4.35 11.56 -12.02
C SER A 225 5.31 12.23 -11.03
N TYR A 226 6.14 13.16 -11.47
CA TYR A 226 7.01 13.91 -10.57
C TYR A 226 6.21 14.81 -9.62
N GLU A 227 5.22 15.53 -10.13
CA GLU A 227 4.33 16.36 -9.29
C GLU A 227 3.57 15.47 -8.29
N ARG A 228 3.06 14.34 -8.74
CA ARG A 228 2.37 13.36 -7.87
C ARG A 228 3.30 12.85 -6.77
N LEU A 229 4.56 12.53 -7.10
CA LEU A 229 5.55 12.09 -6.12
C LEU A 229 5.82 13.18 -5.06
N LYS A 230 5.98 14.44 -5.46
CA LYS A 230 6.16 15.55 -4.51
C LYS A 230 4.92 15.78 -3.65
N LYS A 231 3.72 15.67 -4.22
CA LYS A 231 2.47 15.71 -3.46
C LYS A 231 2.38 14.56 -2.45
N ALA A 232 2.77 13.36 -2.85
CA ALA A 232 2.75 12.19 -1.96
C ALA A 232 3.72 12.36 -0.78
N GLN A 233 4.91 12.92 -1.02
CA GLN A 233 5.85 13.26 0.05
C GLN A 233 5.26 14.27 1.04
N ALA A 234 4.70 15.38 0.53
CA ALA A 234 4.06 16.39 1.37
C ALA A 234 2.89 15.80 2.16
N PHE A 235 2.01 15.07 1.49
CA PHE A 235 0.86 14.40 2.11
C PHE A 235 1.28 13.45 3.24
N ALA A 236 2.29 12.62 3.00
CA ALA A 236 2.79 11.68 4.01
C ALA A 236 3.44 12.42 5.21
N THR A 237 4.08 13.55 4.97
CA THR A 237 4.66 14.39 6.03
C THR A 237 3.57 15.06 6.87
N ASP A 238 2.55 15.61 6.23
CA ASP A 238 1.47 16.36 6.88
C ASP A 238 0.54 15.44 7.70
N HIS A 239 0.36 14.19 7.24
CA HIS A 239 -0.54 13.21 7.88
C HIS A 239 0.19 12.12 8.68
N GLN A 240 1.56 12.14 8.68
CA GLN A 240 2.40 11.14 9.39
C GLN A 240 2.10 9.67 9.00
#